data_c379af39915600be5dda808f3fbeb06d
#
_entry.id   c379af39915600be5dda808f3fbeb06d
#
_cell.length_a   1.000
_cell.length_b   1.000
_cell.length_c   1.000
_cell.angle_alpha   90.00
_cell.angle_beta   90.00
_cell.angle_gamma   90.00
#
_symmetry.space_group_name_H-M   'P 1'
#
loop_
_entity.id
_entity.type
_entity.pdbx_description
1 polymer ?
#
loop_
_entity_poly.entity_id
_entity_poly.type
_entity_poly.pdbx_seq_one_letter_code
_entity_poly.pdbx_strand_id
1 'polypeptide(L)'
;MGIDKPDVRFVIHYSLPKSIEGYYQESGRAGRDGLHSTCILFYARADKAKIQFLINQKSEPDVRLMHYDNLVEMVNYCENTNDCRRVLQLQYLGEVFDSKHCKTSGAPCDTCCKGSVLCFKFSLNTYS
;
A
#
# COMPACT_ATOMS: atom_id res chain seq x y z
N MET A 1 3.67 -14.82 -8.36
CA MET A 1 3.64 -15.33 -9.70
C MET A 1 2.31 -15.96 -10.01
N GLY A 2 1.45 -15.28 -10.68
CA GLY A 2 0.32 -15.75 -11.44
C GLY A 2 -0.65 -16.77 -10.86
N ILE A 3 -0.64 -17.01 -9.56
CA ILE A 3 -1.66 -17.87 -8.95
C ILE A 3 -2.92 -17.05 -8.78
N ASP A 4 -3.86 -17.32 -9.67
CA ASP A 4 -5.17 -16.67 -9.63
C ASP A 4 -6.09 -17.40 -8.67
N LYS A 5 -5.87 -17.18 -7.39
CA LYS A 5 -6.65 -17.80 -6.32
C LYS A 5 -7.71 -16.81 -5.84
N PRO A 6 -9.02 -17.07 -6.04
CA PRO A 6 -10.07 -16.10 -5.73
C PRO A 6 -10.31 -15.92 -4.22
N ASP A 7 -9.90 -16.86 -3.40
CA ASP A 7 -10.17 -16.92 -1.96
C ASP A 7 -9.01 -16.49 -1.07
N VAL A 8 -8.11 -15.65 -1.57
CA VAL A 8 -7.01 -15.11 -0.76
C VAL A 8 -7.58 -14.21 0.33
N ARG A 9 -7.31 -14.56 1.60
CA ARG A 9 -7.81 -13.81 2.78
C ARG A 9 -6.83 -12.79 3.29
N PHE A 10 -5.53 -12.99 3.08
CA PHE A 10 -4.49 -12.11 3.60
C PHE A 10 -3.43 -11.87 2.54
N VAL A 11 -3.02 -10.61 2.39
CA VAL A 11 -1.81 -10.22 1.67
C VAL A 11 -0.96 -9.40 2.64
N ILE A 12 0.24 -9.89 2.93
CA ILE A 12 1.12 -9.27 3.94
C ILE A 12 2.42 -8.85 3.27
N HIS A 13 2.77 -7.58 3.41
CA HIS A 13 4.05 -7.04 2.98
C HIS A 13 4.91 -6.78 4.22
N TYR A 14 5.96 -7.58 4.39
CA TYR A 14 6.91 -7.43 5.50
C TYR A 14 7.94 -6.33 5.28
N SER A 15 8.12 -5.94 4.04
CA SER A 15 9.03 -4.86 3.66
C SER A 15 8.32 -3.91 2.72
N LEU A 16 8.90 -2.69 2.60
CA LEU A 16 8.33 -1.66 1.76
C LEU A 16 8.28 -2.11 0.29
N PRO A 17 7.10 -2.09 -0.35
CA PRO A 17 7.00 -2.33 -1.79
C PRO A 17 7.81 -1.31 -2.60
N LYS A 18 8.20 -1.66 -3.79
CA LYS A 18 9.01 -0.80 -4.66
C LYS A 18 8.23 0.40 -5.19
N SER A 19 6.92 0.30 -5.30
CA SER A 19 6.05 1.36 -5.82
C SER A 19 4.61 1.17 -5.33
N ILE A 20 3.83 2.23 -5.40
CA ILE A 20 2.39 2.18 -5.09
C ILE A 20 1.66 1.29 -6.10
N GLU A 21 2.05 1.34 -7.37
CA GLU A 21 1.48 0.47 -8.40
C GLU A 21 1.70 -1.00 -8.08
N GLY A 22 2.93 -1.37 -7.74
CA GLY A 22 3.26 -2.75 -7.33
C GLY A 22 2.47 -3.18 -6.10
N TYR A 23 2.37 -2.31 -5.11
CA TYR A 23 1.57 -2.58 -3.92
C TYR A 23 0.09 -2.80 -4.26
N TYR A 24 -0.46 -1.95 -5.12
CA TYR A 24 -1.85 -2.05 -5.55
C TYR A 24 -2.12 -3.38 -6.27
N GLN A 25 -1.24 -3.77 -7.18
CA GLN A 25 -1.37 -5.04 -7.91
C GLN A 25 -1.27 -6.25 -6.99
N GLU A 26 -0.32 -6.23 -6.05
CA GLU A 26 -0.11 -7.35 -5.14
C GLU A 26 -1.24 -7.46 -4.10
N SER A 27 -1.67 -6.33 -3.53
CA SER A 27 -2.79 -6.31 -2.59
C SER A 27 -4.13 -6.60 -3.26
N GLY A 28 -4.27 -6.28 -4.53
CA GLY A 28 -5.46 -6.57 -5.31
C GLY A 28 -5.73 -8.06 -5.55
N ARG A 29 -4.79 -8.93 -5.20
CA ARG A 29 -5.00 -10.39 -5.21
C ARG A 29 -5.91 -10.87 -4.09
N ALA A 30 -6.09 -10.07 -3.05
CA ALA A 30 -6.92 -10.42 -1.91
C ALA A 30 -8.41 -10.21 -2.23
N GLY A 31 -9.23 -11.17 -1.82
CA GLY A 31 -10.69 -11.01 -1.84
C GLY A 31 -11.32 -10.93 -3.23
N ARG A 32 -10.75 -11.56 -4.24
CA ARG A 32 -11.32 -11.57 -5.60
C ARG A 32 -12.69 -12.21 -5.69
N ASP A 33 -13.04 -13.04 -4.70
CA ASP A 33 -14.36 -13.66 -4.58
C ASP A 33 -15.42 -12.72 -3.99
N GLY A 34 -15.07 -11.46 -3.68
CA GLY A 34 -15.96 -10.49 -3.06
C GLY A 34 -16.11 -10.63 -1.56
N LEU A 35 -15.48 -11.64 -0.94
CA LEU A 35 -15.52 -11.82 0.50
C LEU A 35 -14.41 -11.01 1.19
N HIS A 36 -14.54 -10.87 2.50
CA HIS A 36 -13.60 -10.10 3.31
C HIS A 36 -12.17 -10.62 3.21
N SER A 37 -11.23 -9.71 3.00
CA SER A 37 -9.80 -9.97 3.00
C SER A 37 -9.06 -8.84 3.70
N THR A 38 -7.85 -9.09 4.15
CA THR A 38 -7.03 -8.12 4.87
C THR A 38 -5.69 -7.94 4.18
N CYS A 39 -5.32 -6.68 3.92
CA CYS A 39 -4.00 -6.33 3.41
C CYS A 39 -3.22 -5.62 4.52
N ILE A 40 -2.04 -6.12 4.82
CA ILE A 40 -1.18 -5.57 5.88
C ILE A 40 0.15 -5.18 5.26
N LEU A 41 0.55 -3.94 5.52
CA LEU A 41 1.85 -3.43 5.11
C LEU A 41 2.63 -3.01 6.36
N PHE A 42 3.76 -3.67 6.59
CA PHE A 42 4.69 -3.29 7.65
C PHE A 42 5.68 -2.28 7.11
N TYR A 43 5.74 -1.12 7.73
CA TYR A 43 6.65 -0.05 7.35
C TYR A 43 7.56 0.32 8.51
N ALA A 44 8.85 0.39 8.24
CA ALA A 44 9.86 0.92 9.15
C ALA A 44 10.70 1.95 8.42
N ARG A 45 11.08 3.04 9.10
CA ARG A 45 11.92 4.10 8.50
C ARG A 45 13.25 3.58 7.98
N ALA A 46 13.79 2.56 8.64
CA ALA A 46 15.04 1.90 8.21
C ALA A 46 14.91 1.25 6.82
N ASP A 47 13.72 0.87 6.40
CA ASP A 47 13.49 0.26 5.09
C ASP A 47 13.82 1.21 3.94
N LYS A 48 13.56 2.51 4.12
CA LYS A 48 13.92 3.53 3.13
C LYS A 48 15.42 3.51 2.84
N ALA A 49 16.25 3.50 3.87
CA ALA A 49 17.71 3.49 3.72
C ALA A 49 18.22 2.23 3.02
N LYS A 50 17.64 1.08 3.35
CA LYS A 50 17.97 -0.20 2.70
C LYS A 50 17.66 -0.18 1.21
N ILE A 51 16.49 0.33 0.84
CA ILE A 51 16.06 0.41 -0.56
C ILE A 51 16.91 1.43 -1.32
N GLN A 52 17.23 2.58 -0.71
CA GLN A 52 18.13 3.57 -1.31
C GLN A 52 19.50 2.97 -1.63
N PHE A 53 20.03 2.17 -0.71
CA PHE A 53 21.29 1.47 -0.94
C PHE A 53 21.22 0.55 -2.16
N LEU A 54 20.14 -0.21 -2.31
CA LEU A 54 19.94 -1.10 -3.45
C LEU A 54 19.77 -0.32 -4.77
N ILE A 55 19.07 0.82 -4.73
CA ILE A 55 18.89 1.68 -5.90
C ILE A 55 20.24 2.23 -6.38
N ASN A 56 21.09 2.65 -5.44
CA ASN A 56 22.41 3.22 -5.75
C ASN A 56 23.34 2.22 -6.47
N GLN A 57 23.08 0.93 -6.36
CA GLN A 57 23.86 -0.10 -7.04
C GLN A 57 23.49 -0.27 -8.51
N LYS A 58 22.39 0.32 -8.96
CA LYS A 58 22.00 0.27 -10.37
C LYS A 58 22.87 1.20 -11.20
N SER A 59 23.30 0.70 -12.36
CA SER A 59 24.27 1.42 -13.20
C SER A 59 23.67 2.58 -13.99
N GLU A 60 22.39 2.49 -14.35
CA GLU A 60 21.76 3.47 -15.24
C GLU A 60 21.13 4.61 -14.44
N PRO A 61 21.53 5.90 -14.72
CA PRO A 61 21.02 7.06 -13.96
C PRO A 61 19.50 7.24 -14.07
N ASP A 62 18.93 7.04 -15.24
CA ASP A 62 17.48 7.21 -15.46
C ASP A 62 16.67 6.16 -14.68
N VAL A 63 17.17 4.94 -14.62
CA VAL A 63 16.56 3.87 -13.86
C VAL A 63 16.63 4.18 -12.36
N ARG A 64 17.76 4.68 -11.88
CA ARG A 64 17.90 5.10 -10.47
C ARG A 64 16.90 6.18 -10.12
N LEU A 65 16.76 7.20 -10.97
CA LEU A 65 15.84 8.31 -10.73
C LEU A 65 14.39 7.81 -10.63
N MET A 66 13.98 6.95 -11.54
CA MET A 66 12.65 6.36 -11.51
C MET A 66 12.40 5.59 -10.21
N HIS A 67 13.34 4.79 -9.77
CA HIS A 67 13.21 4.04 -8.52
C HIS A 67 13.20 4.95 -7.30
N TYR A 68 13.95 6.05 -7.30
CA TYR A 68 13.90 7.05 -6.23
C TYR A 68 12.53 7.72 -6.15
N ASP A 69 11.97 8.12 -7.27
CA ASP A 69 10.64 8.74 -7.30
C ASP A 69 9.59 7.79 -6.76
N ASN A 70 9.62 6.54 -7.18
CA ASN A 70 8.72 5.51 -6.67
C ASN A 70 8.89 5.28 -5.16
N LEU A 71 10.12 5.28 -4.68
CA LEU A 71 10.41 5.14 -3.26
C LEU A 71 9.84 6.30 -2.45
N VAL A 72 10.05 7.53 -2.89
CA VAL A 72 9.55 8.73 -2.21
C VAL A 72 8.02 8.68 -2.11
N GLU A 73 7.34 8.34 -3.19
CA GLU A 73 5.89 8.25 -3.20
C GLU A 73 5.37 7.14 -2.28
N MET A 74 6.04 5.99 -2.28
CA MET A 74 5.66 4.88 -1.40
C MET A 74 5.87 5.22 0.07
N VAL A 75 6.97 5.89 0.41
CA VAL A 75 7.23 6.37 1.78
C VAL A 75 6.19 7.40 2.20
N ASN A 76 5.87 8.36 1.34
CA ASN A 76 4.85 9.35 1.64
C ASN A 76 3.48 8.70 1.87
N TYR A 77 3.13 7.71 1.08
CA TYR A 77 1.91 6.93 1.28
C TYR A 77 1.90 6.24 2.65
N CYS A 78 2.99 5.61 3.04
CA CYS A 78 3.09 4.92 4.33
C CYS A 78 3.04 5.89 5.51
N GLU A 79 3.69 7.04 5.41
CA GLU A 79 3.76 8.03 6.49
C GLU A 79 2.51 8.91 6.59
N ASN A 80 1.67 8.94 5.56
CA ASN A 80 0.41 9.67 5.60
C ASN A 80 -0.60 8.91 6.45
N THR A 81 -1.01 9.52 7.57
CA THR A 81 -1.96 8.94 8.52
C THR A 81 -3.32 9.65 8.51
N ASN A 82 -3.54 10.57 7.59
CA ASN A 82 -4.74 11.40 7.55
C ASN A 82 -5.66 11.08 6.38
N ASP A 83 -5.09 10.86 5.20
CA ASP A 83 -5.87 10.67 3.99
C ASP A 83 -6.27 9.21 3.80
N CYS A 84 -7.39 8.98 3.13
CA CYS A 84 -7.89 7.66 2.82
C CYS A 84 -6.89 6.89 1.94
N ARG A 85 -6.58 5.64 2.33
CA ARG A 85 -5.65 4.79 1.58
C ARG A 85 -6.09 4.55 0.15
N ARG A 86 -7.39 4.35 -0.06
CA ARG A 86 -7.95 4.12 -1.40
C ARG A 86 -7.88 5.36 -2.27
N VAL A 87 -8.14 6.54 -1.68
CA VAL A 87 -7.97 7.81 -2.40
C VAL A 87 -6.53 7.98 -2.88
N LEU A 88 -5.57 7.74 -2.01
CA LEU A 88 -4.14 7.88 -2.35
C LEU A 88 -3.70 6.90 -3.44
N GLN A 89 -4.11 5.64 -3.33
CA GLN A 89 -3.77 4.63 -4.33
C GLN A 89 -4.37 4.93 -5.70
N LEU A 90 -5.65 5.26 -5.74
CA LEU A 90 -6.36 5.51 -6.98
C LEU A 90 -5.94 6.83 -7.61
N GLN A 91 -5.66 7.86 -6.81
CA GLN A 91 -5.12 9.13 -7.29
C GLN A 91 -3.78 8.92 -7.99
N TYR A 92 -2.92 8.08 -7.44
CA TYR A 92 -1.66 7.72 -8.06
C TYR A 92 -1.85 7.07 -9.43
N LEU A 93 -2.91 6.27 -9.59
CA LEU A 93 -3.26 5.63 -10.84
C LEU A 93 -4.08 6.53 -11.79
N GLY A 94 -4.28 7.80 -11.42
CA GLY A 94 -5.04 8.76 -12.22
C GLY A 94 -6.55 8.66 -12.07
N GLU A 95 -7.04 7.97 -11.05
CA GLU A 95 -8.46 7.81 -10.80
C GLU A 95 -8.93 8.69 -9.64
N VAL A 96 -10.17 9.16 -9.72
CA VAL A 96 -10.82 9.92 -8.65
C VAL A 96 -11.70 8.99 -7.83
N PHE A 97 -11.52 9.04 -6.51
CA PHE A 97 -12.28 8.23 -5.56
C PHE A 97 -12.70 9.09 -4.36
N ASP A 98 -13.95 8.99 -3.94
CA ASP A 98 -14.45 9.72 -2.78
C ASP A 98 -14.24 8.87 -1.51
N SER A 99 -13.57 9.44 -0.50
CA SER A 99 -13.32 8.78 0.78
C SER A 99 -14.61 8.35 1.51
N LYS A 100 -15.72 8.98 1.22
CA LYS A 100 -17.04 8.58 1.77
C LYS A 100 -17.38 7.14 1.41
N HIS A 101 -17.05 6.72 0.19
CA HIS A 101 -17.27 5.33 -0.25
C HIS A 101 -16.43 4.34 0.55
N CYS A 102 -15.23 4.73 0.96
CA CYS A 102 -14.40 3.92 1.84
C CYS A 102 -14.99 3.82 3.26
N LYS A 103 -15.41 4.95 3.82
CA LYS A 103 -15.98 5.03 5.17
C LYS A 103 -17.26 4.22 5.31
N THR A 104 -18.12 4.23 4.28
CA THR A 104 -19.40 3.54 4.28
C THR A 104 -19.32 2.10 3.76
N SER A 105 -18.16 1.69 3.23
CA SER A 105 -17.95 0.31 2.81
C SER A 105 -17.92 -0.62 4.03
N GLY A 106 -18.22 -1.89 3.82
CA GLY A 106 -18.07 -2.90 4.87
C GLY A 106 -16.61 -3.17 5.29
N ALA A 107 -15.66 -2.46 4.67
CA ALA A 107 -14.22 -2.68 4.84
C ALA A 107 -13.43 -1.38 4.71
N PRO A 108 -13.65 -0.38 5.60
CA PRO A 108 -12.90 0.87 5.52
C PRO A 108 -11.41 0.66 5.76
N CYS A 109 -10.57 1.52 5.17
CA CYS A 109 -9.13 1.50 5.41
C CYS A 109 -8.80 1.98 6.83
N ASP A 110 -7.53 1.83 7.25
CA ASP A 110 -7.07 2.21 8.58
C ASP A 110 -7.32 3.68 8.93
N THR A 111 -7.16 4.59 7.97
CA THR A 111 -7.39 6.02 8.21
C THR A 111 -8.87 6.37 8.27
N CYS A 112 -9.70 5.71 7.46
CA CYS A 112 -11.15 5.97 7.44
C CYS A 112 -11.87 5.37 8.64
N CYS A 113 -11.33 4.33 9.25
CA CYS A 113 -11.95 3.65 10.38
C CYS A 113 -11.49 4.16 11.75
N LYS A 114 -10.70 5.20 11.81
CA LYS A 114 -10.25 5.78 13.09
C LYS A 114 -11.43 6.06 14.01
N GLY A 115 -11.40 5.49 15.22
CA GLY A 115 -12.47 5.63 16.21
C GLY A 115 -13.63 4.66 16.04
N SER A 116 -13.59 3.79 15.04
CA SER A 116 -14.60 2.73 14.84
C SER A 116 -14.11 1.40 15.39
N VAL A 117 -15.05 0.62 15.97
CA VAL A 117 -14.76 -0.72 16.49
C VAL A 117 -14.45 -1.72 15.36
N LEU A 118 -14.70 -1.36 14.11
CA LEU A 118 -14.57 -2.23 12.94
C LEU A 118 -13.32 -1.97 12.08
N CYS A 119 -12.24 -1.54 12.71
CA CYS A 119 -11.00 -1.17 12.03
C CYS A 119 -10.14 -2.40 11.69
N PHE A 120 -10.47 -3.13 10.63
CA PHE A 120 -9.83 -4.44 10.41
C PHE A 120 -9.11 -4.64 9.07
N LYS A 121 -8.87 -3.62 8.18
CA LYS A 121 -8.56 -4.06 6.82
C LYS A 121 -7.44 -3.41 6.04
N PHE A 122 -6.84 -2.37 6.51
CA PHE A 122 -5.58 -1.84 5.99
C PHE A 122 -4.78 -1.39 7.20
N SER A 123 -4.09 -2.34 7.82
CA SER A 123 -3.24 -2.01 8.97
C SER A 123 -1.85 -1.66 8.46
N LEU A 124 -1.50 -0.40 8.57
CA LEU A 124 -0.14 0.06 8.39
C LEU A 124 0.50 0.09 9.76
N ASN A 125 1.22 -0.95 10.11
CA ASN A 125 1.99 -0.96 11.35
C ASN A 125 3.34 -0.30 11.09
N THR A 126 3.56 0.83 11.75
CA THR A 126 4.85 1.51 11.70
C THR A 126 5.69 1.08 12.89
N TYR A 127 6.86 0.56 12.62
CA TYR A 127 7.89 0.33 13.64
C TYR A 127 8.89 1.48 13.60
N SER A 128 9.10 2.08 14.74
CA SER A 128 10.13 3.11 14.89
C SER A 128 11.53 2.50 15.04
#